data_122551acf85524b35b8ae19deae1dfba
#
_entry.id   122551acf85524b35b8ae19deae1dfba
#
_cell.length_a   1.000
_cell.length_b   1.000
_cell.length_c   1.000
_cell.angle_alpha   90.00
_cell.angle_beta   90.00
_cell.angle_gamma   90.00
#
_symmetry.space_group_name_H-M   'P 1'
#
loop_
_entity.id
_entity.type
_entity.pdbx_description
1 polymer ?
#
loop_
_entity_poly.entity_id
_entity_poly.type
_entity_poly.pdbx_seq_one_letter_code
_entity_poly.pdbx_strand_id
1 'polypeptide(L)'
;MARQTTKKPADKTTRLKTVDDYLAAAPKDKHATLAKLRRTIKAAAPKATEGMNYGIVGFKLQRKPVVYFGYWKAHYALYGMGSRVTDAHAAELNDYVMSKGTIQFPADKPLPYRLVTKMVKARVAEIEKAG
;
A
#
# COMPACT_ATOMS: atom_id res chain seq x y z
N MET A 1 31.86 13.07 -0.77
CA MET A 1 31.17 13.25 -0.47
C MET A 1 30.52 13.36 -0.34
N ALA A 2 30.27 13.32 -0.61
CA ALA A 2 29.45 13.53 -0.32
C ALA A 2 28.82 13.37 -0.32
N ARG A 3 28.48 13.30 -0.20
CA ARG A 3 27.75 13.34 0.04
C ARG A 3 27.10 13.06 0.47
N GLN A 4 27.01 12.82 0.61
CA GLN A 4 26.33 12.68 1.19
C GLN A 4 25.78 12.67 1.67
N THR A 5 25.90 12.78 2.00
CA THR A 5 25.33 12.87 2.59
C THR A 5 24.69 13.28 3.28
N THR A 6 24.75 13.81 3.84
CA THR A 6 23.82 14.40 4.63
C THR A 6 22.44 14.04 4.44
N LYS A 7 21.77 13.46 5.26
CA LYS A 7 20.55 12.86 4.96
C LYS A 7 19.46 13.32 5.82
N LYS A 8 18.74 14.30 5.34
CA LYS A 8 17.57 14.80 5.98
C LYS A 8 16.42 13.90 5.68
N PRO A 9 15.43 13.77 6.54
CA PRO A 9 14.29 12.88 6.31
C PRO A 9 13.57 13.14 5.00
N ALA A 10 13.39 14.38 4.64
CA ALA A 10 12.74 14.74 3.39
C ALA A 10 13.54 14.28 2.18
N ASP A 11 14.86 14.40 2.27
CA ASP A 11 15.74 13.95 1.20
C ASP A 11 15.69 12.46 1.06
N LYS A 12 15.54 11.76 2.17
CA LYS A 12 15.43 10.33 2.17
C LYS A 12 14.25 9.88 1.35
N THR A 13 13.11 10.53 1.52
CA THR A 13 11.91 10.21 0.77
C THR A 13 12.11 10.43 -0.71
N THR A 14 12.72 11.55 -1.09
CA THR A 14 12.92 11.84 -2.52
C THR A 14 13.93 10.93 -3.15
N ARG A 15 14.81 10.31 -2.37
CA ARG A 15 15.79 9.40 -2.92
C ARG A 15 15.32 7.96 -3.02
N LEU A 16 14.18 7.64 -2.45
CA LEU A 16 13.62 6.30 -2.55
C LEU A 16 12.93 6.16 -3.89
N LYS A 17 13.66 5.65 -4.86
CA LYS A 17 13.18 5.58 -6.24
C LYS A 17 12.48 4.28 -6.57
N THR A 18 12.72 3.23 -5.80
CA THR A 18 12.13 1.93 -6.08
C THR A 18 11.37 1.42 -4.86
N VAL A 19 10.49 0.47 -5.11
CA VAL A 19 9.76 -0.18 -4.02
C VAL A 19 10.74 -0.91 -3.10
N ASP A 20 11.77 -1.54 -3.66
CA ASP A 20 12.78 -2.21 -2.85
C ASP A 20 13.47 -1.24 -1.92
N ASP A 21 13.81 -0.03 -2.40
CA ASP A 21 14.41 1.01 -1.57
C ASP A 21 13.50 1.40 -0.42
N TYR A 22 12.23 1.58 -0.74
CA TYR A 22 11.23 1.99 0.25
C TYR A 22 11.12 0.96 1.37
N LEU A 23 11.03 -0.31 0.99
CA LEU A 23 10.90 -1.39 1.98
C LEU A 23 12.16 -1.53 2.79
N ALA A 24 13.32 -1.40 2.15
CA ALA A 24 14.60 -1.51 2.86
C ALA A 24 14.79 -0.38 3.87
N ALA A 25 14.25 0.79 3.58
CA ALA A 25 14.38 1.95 4.48
C ALA A 25 13.43 1.88 5.68
N ALA A 26 12.44 1.00 5.65
CA ALA A 26 11.50 0.87 6.75
C ALA A 26 12.19 0.29 7.99
N PRO A 27 11.66 0.57 9.18
CA PRO A 27 12.19 -0.07 10.39
C PRO A 27 12.18 -1.58 10.25
N LYS A 28 13.18 -2.21 10.80
CA LYS A 28 13.38 -3.64 10.66
C LYS A 28 12.17 -4.47 11.08
N ASP A 29 11.48 -4.05 12.13
CA ASP A 29 10.32 -4.76 12.64
C ASP A 29 9.12 -4.71 11.69
N LYS A 30 9.18 -3.87 10.65
CA LYS A 30 8.11 -3.76 9.67
C LYS A 30 8.40 -4.50 8.37
N HIS A 31 9.63 -4.98 8.19
CA HIS A 31 10.04 -5.60 6.92
C HIS A 31 9.18 -6.80 6.53
N ALA A 32 8.95 -7.71 7.46
CA ALA A 32 8.20 -8.94 7.16
C ALA A 32 6.76 -8.61 6.78
N THR A 33 6.13 -7.70 7.49
CA THR A 33 4.75 -7.31 7.22
C THR A 33 4.64 -6.63 5.86
N LEU A 34 5.55 -5.70 5.59
CA LEU A 34 5.52 -4.99 4.31
C LEU A 34 5.80 -5.94 3.14
N ALA A 35 6.74 -6.86 3.31
CA ALA A 35 7.03 -7.83 2.27
C ALA A 35 5.83 -8.74 1.99
N LYS A 36 5.14 -9.15 3.04
CA LYS A 36 3.96 -9.99 2.89
C LYS A 36 2.82 -9.23 2.24
N LEU A 37 2.64 -7.96 2.62
CA LEU A 37 1.61 -7.11 2.02
C LEU A 37 1.88 -6.95 0.52
N ARG A 38 3.13 -6.68 0.16
CA ARG A 38 3.53 -6.56 -1.24
C ARG A 38 3.19 -7.85 -2.01
N ARG A 39 3.57 -8.99 -1.48
CA ARG A 39 3.29 -10.28 -2.13
C ARG A 39 1.80 -10.54 -2.25
N THR A 40 1.05 -10.20 -1.22
CA THR A 40 -0.40 -10.37 -1.20
C THR A 40 -1.05 -9.56 -2.33
N ILE A 41 -0.64 -8.31 -2.47
CA ILE A 41 -1.20 -7.45 -3.51
C ILE A 41 -0.79 -7.93 -4.90
N LYS A 42 0.48 -8.30 -5.07
CA LYS A 42 0.95 -8.78 -6.37
C LYS A 42 0.21 -10.05 -6.80
N ALA A 43 -0.04 -10.94 -5.86
CA ALA A 43 -0.78 -12.17 -6.16
C ALA A 43 -2.23 -11.89 -6.53
N ALA A 44 -2.84 -10.89 -5.91
CA ALA A 44 -4.23 -10.53 -6.18
C ALA A 44 -4.37 -9.68 -7.46
N ALA A 45 -3.31 -9.00 -7.86
CA ALA A 45 -3.32 -8.13 -9.04
C ALA A 45 -2.06 -8.38 -9.88
N PRO A 46 -1.94 -9.57 -10.47
CA PRO A 46 -0.70 -9.94 -11.17
C PRO A 46 -0.38 -9.09 -12.39
N LYS A 47 -1.37 -8.41 -12.97
CA LYS A 47 -1.14 -7.55 -14.12
C LYS A 47 -0.86 -6.11 -13.75
N ALA A 48 -0.96 -5.76 -12.47
CA ALA A 48 -0.72 -4.39 -12.03
C ALA A 48 0.78 -4.08 -12.04
N THR A 49 1.09 -2.83 -12.31
CA THR A 49 2.46 -2.34 -12.30
C THR A 49 2.75 -1.69 -10.96
N GLU A 50 3.83 -2.11 -10.33
CA GLU A 50 4.26 -1.60 -9.05
C GLU A 50 5.23 -0.43 -9.22
N GLY A 51 5.16 0.56 -8.36
CA GLY A 51 6.10 1.67 -8.40
C GLY A 51 5.91 2.59 -7.22
N MET A 52 6.74 3.64 -7.17
CA MET A 52 6.62 4.65 -6.12
C MET A 52 5.71 5.76 -6.59
N ASN A 53 4.76 6.15 -5.74
CA ASN A 53 3.82 7.22 -6.01
C ASN A 53 3.61 8.00 -4.73
N TYR A 54 3.83 9.30 -4.78
CA TYR A 54 3.60 10.16 -3.60
C TYR A 54 4.41 9.72 -2.38
N GLY A 55 5.59 9.14 -2.61
CA GLY A 55 6.44 8.68 -1.52
C GLY A 55 6.04 7.34 -0.89
N ILE A 56 5.07 6.65 -1.46
CA ILE A 56 4.63 5.34 -0.99
C ILE A 56 4.54 4.37 -2.15
N VAL A 57 4.29 3.10 -1.84
CA VAL A 57 4.19 2.06 -2.86
C VAL A 57 2.81 2.12 -3.51
N GLY A 58 2.77 2.09 -4.84
CA GLY A 58 1.53 2.09 -5.58
C GLY A 58 1.47 0.97 -6.60
N PHE A 59 0.28 0.45 -6.82
CA PHE A 59 0.00 -0.54 -7.86
C PHE A 59 -1.05 0.04 -8.78
N LYS A 60 -0.76 0.04 -10.08
CA LYS A 60 -1.67 0.58 -11.09
C LYS A 60 -1.99 -0.44 -12.15
N LEU A 61 -3.21 -0.38 -12.67
CA LEU A 61 -3.65 -1.23 -13.76
C LEU A 61 -4.35 -0.33 -14.77
N GLN A 62 -3.92 -0.38 -16.03
CA GLN A 62 -4.49 0.49 -17.06
C GLN A 62 -4.43 1.96 -16.63
N ARG A 63 -3.33 2.34 -15.99
CA ARG A 63 -3.08 3.70 -15.50
C ARG A 63 -3.97 4.14 -14.34
N LYS A 64 -4.79 3.24 -13.82
CA LYS A 64 -5.68 3.54 -12.71
C LYS A 64 -5.13 2.93 -11.42
N PRO A 65 -5.29 3.60 -10.29
CA PRO A 65 -4.79 3.03 -9.04
C PRO A 65 -5.57 1.80 -8.64
N VAL A 66 -4.84 0.73 -8.35
CA VAL A 66 -5.43 -0.46 -7.74
C VAL A 66 -5.43 -0.27 -6.23
N VAL A 67 -4.26 -0.02 -5.68
CA VAL A 67 -4.09 0.24 -4.26
C VAL A 67 -2.70 0.85 -4.04
N TYR A 68 -2.60 1.73 -3.06
CA TYR A 68 -1.33 2.26 -2.60
C TYR A 68 -1.19 1.86 -1.15
N PHE A 69 0.03 1.60 -0.70
CA PHE A 69 0.24 1.32 0.73
C PHE A 69 1.47 2.03 1.25
N GLY A 70 1.42 2.31 2.54
CA GLY A 70 2.54 2.92 3.23
C GLY A 70 2.56 2.49 4.67
N TYR A 71 3.62 2.89 5.38
CA TYR A 71 3.74 2.59 6.79
C TYR A 71 4.02 3.88 7.56
N TRP A 72 3.60 3.89 8.80
CA TRP A 72 3.87 4.96 9.75
C TRP A 72 4.31 4.31 11.05
N LYS A 73 4.61 5.12 12.04
CA LYS A 73 5.14 4.59 13.29
C LYS A 73 4.20 3.55 13.92
N ALA A 74 2.90 3.85 13.96
CA ALA A 74 1.95 3.02 14.68
C ALA A 74 0.93 2.32 13.80
N HIS A 75 1.01 2.50 12.47
CA HIS A 75 0.04 1.87 11.59
C HIS A 75 0.56 1.70 10.17
N TYR A 76 -0.13 0.85 9.43
CA TYR A 76 0.00 0.73 7.99
C TYR A 76 -1.28 1.32 7.38
N ALA A 77 -1.22 1.74 6.15
CA ALA A 77 -2.40 2.28 5.50
C ALA A 77 -2.51 1.82 4.06
N LEU A 78 -3.75 1.64 3.61
CA LEU A 78 -4.05 1.37 2.22
C LEU A 78 -4.86 2.53 1.68
N TYR A 79 -4.61 2.90 0.43
CA TYR A 79 -5.28 4.03 -0.23
C TYR A 79 -5.68 3.65 -1.65
N GLY A 80 -6.57 4.41 -2.20
CA GLY A 80 -6.79 4.43 -3.65
C GLY A 80 -7.68 3.36 -4.24
N MET A 81 -8.21 2.46 -3.44
CA MET A 81 -9.07 1.39 -3.96
C MET A 81 -10.46 1.88 -4.37
N GLY A 82 -10.82 3.09 -3.95
CA GLY A 82 -12.11 3.65 -4.28
C GLY A 82 -13.20 3.28 -3.28
N SER A 83 -14.19 4.17 -3.16
CA SER A 83 -15.25 3.99 -2.17
C SER A 83 -16.14 2.79 -2.47
N ARG A 84 -16.30 2.43 -3.74
CA ARG A 84 -17.14 1.30 -4.09
C ARG A 84 -16.62 0.00 -3.46
N VAL A 85 -15.30 -0.19 -3.51
CA VAL A 85 -14.68 -1.37 -2.92
C VAL A 85 -14.78 -1.32 -1.40
N THR A 86 -14.43 -0.19 -0.78
CA THR A 86 -14.47 -0.10 0.67
C THR A 86 -15.88 -0.20 1.21
N ASP A 87 -16.86 0.37 0.52
CA ASP A 87 -18.26 0.27 0.94
C ASP A 87 -18.76 -1.17 0.87
N ALA A 88 -18.35 -1.90 -0.16
CA ALA A 88 -18.75 -3.30 -0.32
C ALA A 88 -18.18 -4.20 0.80
N HIS A 89 -17.13 -3.75 1.45
CA HIS A 89 -16.47 -4.51 2.52
C HIS A 89 -16.60 -3.81 3.88
N ALA A 90 -17.57 -2.92 4.00
CA ALA A 90 -17.71 -2.08 5.20
C ALA A 90 -17.82 -2.89 6.49
N ALA A 91 -18.54 -4.00 6.47
CA ALA A 91 -18.70 -4.82 7.66
C ALA A 91 -17.38 -5.38 8.15
N GLU A 92 -16.53 -5.80 7.22
CA GLU A 92 -15.23 -6.37 7.54
C GLU A 92 -14.22 -5.30 7.95
N LEU A 93 -14.44 -4.06 7.53
CA LEU A 93 -13.56 -2.94 7.85
C LEU A 93 -13.99 -2.19 9.12
N ASN A 94 -15.09 -2.63 9.73
CA ASN A 94 -15.69 -1.95 10.87
C ASN A 94 -14.73 -1.72 12.04
N ASP A 95 -13.77 -2.60 12.23
CA ASP A 95 -12.83 -2.49 13.36
C ASP A 95 -11.61 -1.64 13.06
N TYR A 96 -11.52 -1.08 11.86
CA TYR A 96 -10.35 -0.30 11.46
C TYR A 96 -10.71 1.17 11.31
N VAL A 97 -9.66 2.01 11.42
CA VAL A 97 -9.86 3.45 11.26
C VAL A 97 -10.00 3.75 9.77
N MET A 98 -11.12 4.35 9.43
CA MET A 98 -11.40 4.73 8.05
C MET A 98 -11.48 6.24 7.97
N SER A 99 -10.85 6.79 6.95
CA SER A 99 -11.07 8.18 6.59
C SER A 99 -11.16 8.22 5.08
N LYS A 100 -11.47 9.37 4.54
CA LYS A 100 -11.72 9.49 3.11
C LYS A 100 -10.62 8.83 2.28
N GLY A 101 -10.94 7.69 1.67
CA GLY A 101 -10.02 6.99 0.78
C GLY A 101 -8.87 6.26 1.48
N THR A 102 -8.89 6.16 2.80
CA THR A 102 -7.78 5.57 3.55
C THR A 102 -8.29 4.57 4.57
N ILE A 103 -7.61 3.42 4.65
CA ILE A 103 -7.87 2.42 5.67
C ILE A 103 -6.59 2.29 6.49
N GLN A 104 -6.69 2.47 7.82
CA GLN A 104 -5.54 2.32 8.70
C GLN A 104 -5.62 1.03 9.48
N PHE A 105 -4.51 0.29 9.51
CA PHE A 105 -4.39 -0.95 10.25
C PHE A 105 -3.32 -0.78 11.33
N PRO A 106 -3.64 -1.08 12.59
CA PRO A 106 -2.66 -0.90 13.67
C PRO A 106 -1.43 -1.80 13.45
N ALA A 107 -0.26 -1.24 13.70
CA ALA A 107 0.99 -1.96 13.46
C ALA A 107 1.24 -3.08 14.48
N ASP A 108 0.55 -3.06 15.61
CA ASP A 108 0.71 -4.06 16.65
C ASP A 108 -0.16 -5.30 16.46
N LYS A 109 -0.88 -5.38 15.35
CA LYS A 109 -1.73 -6.53 15.05
C LYS A 109 -1.45 -7.02 13.64
N PRO A 110 -1.70 -8.31 13.37
CA PRO A 110 -1.53 -8.83 12.01
C PRO A 110 -2.48 -8.11 11.06
N LEU A 111 -2.01 -7.87 9.84
CA LEU A 111 -2.89 -7.31 8.81
C LEU A 111 -3.88 -8.38 8.34
N PRO A 112 -5.10 -7.96 7.95
CA PRO A 112 -6.08 -8.92 7.44
C PRO A 112 -5.80 -9.24 5.97
N TYR A 113 -4.79 -10.06 5.72
CA TYR A 113 -4.33 -10.33 4.34
C TYR A 113 -5.40 -10.92 3.44
N ARG A 114 -6.28 -11.75 4.00
CA ARG A 114 -7.36 -12.32 3.22
C ARG A 114 -8.34 -11.25 2.76
N LEU A 115 -8.63 -10.30 3.64
CA LEU A 115 -9.49 -9.18 3.29
C LEU A 115 -8.81 -8.27 2.25
N VAL A 116 -7.51 -8.03 2.42
CA VAL A 116 -6.75 -7.25 1.44
C VAL A 116 -6.84 -7.90 0.06
N THR A 117 -6.66 -9.22 0.00
CA THR A 117 -6.78 -9.96 -1.26
C THR A 117 -8.16 -9.76 -1.89
N LYS A 118 -9.21 -9.89 -1.11
CA LYS A 118 -10.58 -9.72 -1.60
C LYS A 118 -10.80 -8.33 -2.16
N MET A 119 -10.36 -7.32 -1.44
CA MET A 119 -10.54 -5.94 -1.86
C MET A 119 -9.73 -5.62 -3.11
N VAL A 120 -8.49 -6.09 -3.18
CA VAL A 120 -7.66 -5.86 -4.36
C VAL A 120 -8.27 -6.52 -5.60
N LYS A 121 -8.74 -7.75 -5.46
CA LYS A 121 -9.39 -8.44 -6.57
C LYS A 121 -10.65 -7.71 -7.02
N ALA A 122 -11.43 -7.20 -6.08
CA ALA A 122 -12.63 -6.43 -6.41
C ALA A 122 -12.26 -5.14 -7.17
N ARG A 123 -11.17 -4.49 -6.75
CA ARG A 123 -10.72 -3.29 -7.44
C ARG A 123 -10.25 -3.60 -8.86
N VAL A 124 -9.49 -4.69 -9.03
CA VAL A 124 -9.03 -5.11 -10.34
C VAL A 124 -10.21 -5.37 -11.26
N ALA A 125 -11.21 -6.09 -10.75
CA ALA A 125 -12.41 -6.38 -11.55
C ALA A 125 -13.13 -5.11 -11.96
N GLU A 126 -13.22 -4.15 -11.06
CA GLU A 126 -13.84 -2.86 -11.34
C GLU A 126 -13.11 -2.12 -12.45
N ILE A 127 -11.78 -2.09 -12.39
CA ILE A 127 -10.97 -1.42 -13.41
C ILE A 127 -11.11 -2.11 -14.76
N GLU A 128 -11.03 -3.43 -14.77
CA GLU A 128 -11.12 -4.19 -16.02
C GLU A 128 -12.51 -4.07 -16.66
N LYS A 129 -13.52 -4.02 -15.84
CA LYS A 129 -14.88 -3.89 -16.33
C LYS A 129 -15.13 -2.51 -16.95
N ALA A 130 -14.54 -1.48 -16.34
CA ALA A 130 -14.70 -0.11 -16.83
C ALA A 130 -13.84 0.17 -18.06
N GLY A 131 -12.74 -0.55 -18.17
CA GLY A 131 -11.80 -0.35 -19.25
C GLY A 131 -12.14 -1.16 -20.44
#